data_f68c6eb12b3e1979062cac5a52ff72e9
#
_entry.id   f68c6eb12b3e1979062cac5a52ff72e9
#
_cell.length_a   1.000
_cell.length_b   1.000
_cell.length_c   1.000
_cell.angle_alpha   90.00
_cell.angle_beta   90.00
_cell.angle_gamma   90.00
#
_symmetry.space_group_name_H-M   'P 1'
#
loop_
_entity.id
_entity.type
_entity.pdbx_description
1 polymer ?
#
loop_
_entity_poly.entity_id
_entity_poly.type
_entity_poly.pdbx_seq_one_letter_code
_entity_poly.pdbx_strand_id
1 'polypeptide(L)'
;TPDATLAFPQHAPGGTADFPVRAAIASSLDFVNMLGLDRVEARCRYLSDYLKGRLSELADVVPLSGHLDWSAPGQTIFEKVGLDAVAAVPLMEELAAAHIDEHQRDGHNAIRVSTHVYNTTAEIDRLVDALKTV
;
A
#
# COMPACT_ATOMS: atom_id res chain seq x y z
N THR A 1 32.76 -10.19 12.27
CA THR A 1 31.46 -9.54 12.10
C THR A 1 31.69 -8.19 11.51
N PRO A 2 31.09 -7.81 10.36
CA PRO A 2 31.17 -6.45 9.86
C PRO A 2 30.68 -5.50 10.95
N ASP A 3 31.46 -4.50 11.25
CA ASP A 3 31.10 -3.51 12.25
C ASP A 3 29.89 -2.70 11.73
N ALA A 4 28.71 -3.07 12.20
CA ALA A 4 27.46 -2.42 11.82
C ALA A 4 27.43 -0.94 12.18
N THR A 5 28.35 -0.48 13.04
CA THR A 5 28.46 0.92 13.44
C THR A 5 29.08 1.79 12.35
N LEU A 6 29.82 1.19 11.41
CA LEU A 6 30.50 1.92 10.32
C LEU A 6 29.64 2.08 9.07
N ALA A 7 28.62 1.26 8.87
CA ALA A 7 27.77 1.31 7.69
C ALA A 7 26.80 2.51 7.70
N PHE A 8 26.29 2.88 8.87
CA PHE A 8 25.28 3.93 9.00
C PHE A 8 25.80 5.35 8.75
N PRO A 9 26.99 5.76 9.26
CA PRO A 9 27.53 7.09 8.98
C PRO A 9 27.92 7.31 7.53
N GLN A 10 28.28 6.26 6.82
CA GLN A 10 28.71 6.36 5.40
C GLN A 10 27.55 6.65 4.46
N HIS A 11 26.32 6.33 4.86
CA HIS A 11 25.09 6.53 4.07
C HIS A 11 24.27 7.71 4.60
N ALA A 12 24.65 8.30 5.73
CA ALA A 12 24.04 9.53 6.19
C ALA A 12 24.46 10.68 5.25
N PRO A 13 23.53 11.41 4.65
CA PRO A 13 23.88 12.53 3.82
C PRO A 13 24.64 13.54 4.67
N GLY A 14 25.93 13.67 4.39
CA GLY A 14 26.76 14.74 4.92
C GLY A 14 26.34 16.03 4.25
N GLY A 15 26.12 17.08 4.99
CA GLY A 15 25.80 18.38 4.46
C GLY A 15 24.45 18.93 4.96
N THR A 16 23.84 19.79 4.19
CA THR A 16 22.60 20.48 4.56
C THR A 16 21.46 19.48 4.70
N ALA A 17 20.94 19.36 5.91
CA ALA A 17 19.79 18.53 6.23
C ALA A 17 18.64 19.43 6.70
N ASP A 18 17.42 19.09 6.31
CA ASP A 18 16.24 19.74 6.83
C ASP A 18 15.97 19.21 8.26
N PHE A 19 16.53 19.92 9.25
CA PHE A 19 16.36 19.57 10.65
C PHE A 19 14.92 19.69 11.15
N PRO A 20 14.11 20.69 10.75
CA PRO A 20 12.69 20.76 11.07
C PRO A 20 11.92 19.52 10.59
N VAL A 21 12.14 19.06 9.36
CA VAL A 21 11.49 17.85 8.83
C VAL A 21 11.92 16.61 9.63
N ARG A 22 13.21 16.50 9.99
CA ARG A 22 13.67 15.39 10.84
C ARG A 22 13.07 15.43 12.24
N ALA A 23 12.93 16.62 12.82
CA ALA A 23 12.29 16.78 14.13
C ALA A 23 10.80 16.41 14.09
N ALA A 24 10.12 16.61 12.96
CA ALA A 24 8.72 16.23 12.77
C ALA A 24 8.48 14.71 12.85
N ILE A 25 9.51 13.89 12.66
CA ILE A 25 9.42 12.43 12.82
C ILE A 25 8.95 12.08 14.26
N ALA A 26 9.45 12.78 15.27
CA ALA A 26 9.02 12.55 16.64
C ALA A 26 7.51 12.77 16.80
N SER A 27 6.98 13.87 16.28
CA SER A 27 5.54 14.15 16.32
C SER A 27 4.70 13.11 15.56
N SER A 28 5.22 12.59 14.45
CA SER A 28 4.57 11.50 13.70
C SER A 28 4.54 10.20 14.51
N LEU A 29 5.62 9.87 15.20
CA LEU A 29 5.68 8.71 16.09
C LEU A 29 4.74 8.87 17.30
N ASP A 30 4.69 10.07 17.91
CA ASP A 30 3.76 10.35 19.00
C ASP A 30 2.31 10.18 18.55
N PHE A 31 1.96 10.66 17.36
CA PHE A 31 0.63 10.47 16.78
C PHE A 31 0.28 8.99 16.60
N VAL A 32 1.19 8.20 16.01
CA VAL A 32 0.96 6.75 15.82
C VAL A 32 0.86 6.03 17.17
N ASN A 33 1.71 6.39 18.14
CA ASN A 33 1.66 5.82 19.50
C ASN A 33 0.34 6.18 20.21
N MET A 34 -0.19 7.38 20.00
CA MET A 34 -1.49 7.79 20.55
C MET A 34 -2.64 6.95 19.96
N LEU A 35 -2.59 6.58 18.69
CA LEU A 35 -3.54 5.67 18.07
C LEU A 35 -3.41 4.24 18.58
N GLY A 36 -2.17 3.82 18.90
CA GLY A 36 -1.77 2.46 19.25
C GLY A 36 -1.43 1.62 18.02
N LEU A 37 -0.20 1.12 17.96
CA LEU A 37 0.31 0.34 16.81
C LEU A 37 -0.56 -0.88 16.50
N ASP A 38 -0.96 -1.63 17.53
CA ASP A 38 -1.80 -2.82 17.36
C ASP A 38 -3.15 -2.48 16.71
N ARG A 39 -3.73 -1.33 17.07
CA ARG A 39 -4.98 -0.85 16.49
C ARG A 39 -4.81 -0.39 15.04
N VAL A 40 -3.70 0.27 14.75
CA VAL A 40 -3.32 0.68 13.38
C VAL A 40 -3.16 -0.57 12.51
N GLU A 41 -2.38 -1.55 12.97
CA GLU A 41 -2.17 -2.81 12.25
C GLU A 41 -3.49 -3.55 12.03
N ALA A 42 -4.28 -3.75 13.08
CA ALA A 42 -5.56 -4.44 12.98
C ALA A 42 -6.51 -3.77 11.98
N ARG A 43 -6.54 -2.43 11.95
CA ARG A 43 -7.36 -1.70 10.98
C ARG A 43 -6.85 -1.85 9.56
N CYS A 44 -5.55 -1.73 9.33
CA CYS A 44 -4.95 -1.91 8.02
C CYS A 44 -5.18 -3.33 7.50
N ARG A 45 -5.01 -4.34 8.35
CA ARG A 45 -5.25 -5.75 8.02
C ARG A 45 -6.71 -5.99 7.67
N TYR A 46 -7.65 -5.47 8.47
CA TYR A 46 -9.08 -5.55 8.18
C TYR A 46 -9.44 -5.00 6.79
N LEU A 47 -8.92 -3.81 6.44
CA LEU A 47 -9.18 -3.19 5.14
C LEU A 47 -8.54 -3.97 3.98
N SER A 48 -7.33 -4.46 4.17
CA SER A 48 -6.65 -5.30 3.18
C SER A 48 -7.40 -6.62 2.96
N ASP A 49 -7.85 -7.27 4.02
CA ASP A 49 -8.63 -8.51 3.92
C ASP A 49 -10.02 -8.27 3.29
N TYR A 50 -10.64 -7.14 3.60
CA TYR A 50 -11.88 -6.73 2.94
C TYR A 50 -11.67 -6.55 1.42
N LEU A 51 -10.61 -5.83 1.02
CA LEU A 51 -10.26 -5.67 -0.40
C LEU A 51 -10.02 -7.02 -1.08
N LYS A 52 -9.21 -7.89 -0.47
CA LYS A 52 -8.92 -9.23 -1.00
C LYS A 52 -10.19 -10.07 -1.15
N GLY A 53 -11.10 -9.99 -0.18
CA GLY A 53 -12.41 -10.62 -0.25
C GLY A 53 -13.21 -10.14 -1.46
N ARG A 54 -13.29 -8.83 -1.67
CA ARG A 54 -13.98 -8.23 -2.82
C ARG A 54 -13.34 -8.61 -4.16
N LEU A 55 -11.99 -8.63 -4.22
CA LEU A 55 -11.26 -9.04 -5.42
C LEU A 55 -11.48 -10.52 -5.76
N SER A 56 -11.64 -11.39 -4.76
CA SER A 56 -11.90 -12.81 -4.96
C SER A 56 -13.28 -13.12 -5.60
N GLU A 57 -14.20 -12.15 -5.59
CA GLU A 57 -15.47 -12.25 -6.29
C GLU A 57 -15.32 -12.08 -7.81
N LEU A 58 -14.18 -11.59 -8.30
CA LEU A 58 -13.87 -11.36 -9.69
C LEU A 58 -13.06 -12.53 -10.25
N ALA A 59 -13.64 -13.26 -11.21
CA ALA A 59 -13.03 -14.47 -11.75
C ALA A 59 -11.75 -14.22 -12.57
N ASP A 60 -11.56 -13.00 -13.03
CA ASP A 60 -10.43 -12.55 -13.85
C ASP A 60 -9.34 -11.84 -13.06
N VAL A 61 -9.45 -11.80 -11.74
CA VAL A 61 -8.45 -11.19 -10.85
C VAL A 61 -7.61 -12.28 -10.16
N VAL A 62 -6.30 -12.12 -10.23
CA VAL A 62 -5.32 -13.01 -9.62
C VAL A 62 -4.60 -12.27 -8.48
N PRO A 63 -4.85 -12.61 -7.22
CA PRO A 63 -4.15 -12.01 -6.11
C PRO A 63 -2.69 -12.47 -6.08
N LEU A 64 -1.76 -11.52 -5.97
CA LEU A 64 -0.33 -11.78 -5.78
C LEU A 64 0.10 -11.62 -4.31
N SER A 65 -0.67 -10.86 -3.52
CA SER A 65 -0.46 -10.72 -2.09
C SER A 65 -1.17 -11.84 -1.33
N GLY A 66 -0.43 -12.56 -0.50
CA GLY A 66 -1.00 -13.60 0.37
C GLY A 66 -1.72 -13.05 1.61
N HIS A 67 -2.35 -13.97 2.36
CA HIS A 67 -2.97 -13.72 3.67
C HIS A 67 -2.05 -14.20 4.82
N LEU A 68 -0.76 -14.04 4.68
CA LEU A 68 0.20 -14.50 5.67
C LEU A 68 0.35 -13.47 6.79
N ASP A 69 0.48 -13.92 8.03
CA ASP A 69 0.59 -13.04 9.21
C ASP A 69 1.78 -12.06 9.12
N TRP A 70 2.84 -12.45 8.42
CA TRP A 70 4.02 -11.62 8.20
C TRP A 70 3.93 -10.72 6.96
N SER A 71 2.85 -10.80 6.16
CA SER A 71 2.65 -9.92 5.00
C SER A 71 2.31 -8.49 5.43
N ALA A 72 2.67 -7.52 4.60
CA ALA A 72 2.37 -6.11 4.86
C ALA A 72 0.85 -5.91 5.02
N PRO A 73 0.39 -5.44 6.19
CA PRO A 73 -1.03 -5.43 6.51
C PRO A 73 -1.85 -4.43 5.69
N GLY A 74 -1.21 -3.44 5.09
CA GLY A 74 -1.88 -2.38 4.34
C GLY A 74 -1.63 -2.40 2.85
N GLN A 75 -1.02 -3.47 2.28
CA GLN A 75 -0.74 -3.54 0.85
C GLN A 75 -1.41 -4.77 0.22
N THR A 76 -2.03 -4.55 -0.92
CA THR A 76 -2.63 -5.61 -1.74
C THR A 76 -2.14 -5.43 -3.17
N ILE A 77 -1.56 -6.50 -3.74
CA ILE A 77 -1.08 -6.55 -5.12
C ILE A 77 -1.84 -7.65 -5.84
N PHE A 78 -2.33 -7.34 -7.02
CA PHE A 78 -3.10 -8.27 -7.85
C PHE A 78 -2.92 -7.96 -9.34
N GLU A 79 -3.20 -8.94 -10.18
CA GLU A 79 -3.34 -8.79 -11.63
C GLU A 79 -4.79 -8.99 -12.04
N LYS A 80 -5.20 -8.34 -13.14
CA LYS A 80 -6.44 -8.67 -13.85
C LYS A 80 -6.08 -9.19 -15.23
N VAL A 81 -6.59 -10.35 -15.57
CA VAL A 81 -6.28 -11.05 -16.82
C VAL A 81 -6.67 -10.18 -18.03
N GLY A 82 -5.70 -9.93 -18.90
CA GLY A 82 -5.90 -9.14 -20.11
C GLY A 82 -5.90 -7.62 -19.91
N LEU A 83 -5.73 -7.14 -18.67
CA LEU A 83 -5.63 -5.72 -18.37
C LEU A 83 -4.19 -5.23 -18.49
N ASP A 84 -3.99 -4.10 -19.15
CA ASP A 84 -2.75 -3.34 -19.06
C ASP A 84 -2.85 -2.36 -17.88
N ALA A 85 -2.11 -2.62 -16.78
CA ALA A 85 -2.18 -1.83 -15.57
C ALA A 85 -1.76 -0.37 -15.81
N VAL A 86 -0.76 -0.12 -16.66
CA VAL A 86 -0.30 1.24 -16.98
C VAL A 86 -1.40 2.06 -17.67
N ALA A 87 -2.14 1.44 -18.57
CA ALA A 87 -3.24 2.11 -19.26
C ALA A 87 -4.50 2.23 -18.38
N ALA A 88 -4.75 1.25 -17.52
CA ALA A 88 -5.97 1.17 -16.72
C ALA A 88 -5.95 2.03 -15.46
N VAL A 89 -4.77 2.15 -14.79
CA VAL A 89 -4.66 2.86 -13.51
C VAL A 89 -5.16 4.30 -13.57
N PRO A 90 -4.82 5.14 -14.55
CA PRO A 90 -5.34 6.51 -14.61
C PRO A 90 -6.87 6.58 -14.69
N LEU A 91 -7.50 5.67 -15.44
CA LEU A 91 -8.96 5.61 -15.52
C LEU A 91 -9.59 5.12 -14.22
N MET A 92 -8.98 4.14 -13.57
CA MET A 92 -9.44 3.66 -12.27
C MET A 92 -9.32 4.75 -11.20
N GLU A 93 -8.24 5.54 -11.22
CA GLU A 93 -8.05 6.66 -10.30
C GLU A 93 -9.14 7.72 -10.45
N GLU A 94 -9.51 8.05 -11.68
CA GLU A 94 -10.62 8.98 -11.96
C GLU A 94 -11.96 8.42 -11.44
N LEU A 95 -12.27 7.17 -11.76
CA LEU A 95 -13.52 6.52 -11.36
C LEU A 95 -13.65 6.28 -9.86
N ALA A 96 -12.56 5.89 -9.22
CA ALA A 96 -12.53 5.61 -7.79
C ALA A 96 -12.28 6.85 -6.92
N ALA A 97 -11.86 7.97 -7.51
CA ALA A 97 -11.37 9.16 -6.82
C ALA A 97 -10.27 8.79 -5.79
N ALA A 98 -9.30 7.98 -6.21
CA ALA A 98 -8.26 7.42 -5.37
C ALA A 98 -6.92 7.48 -6.12
N HIS A 99 -5.81 7.36 -5.38
CA HIS A 99 -4.49 7.15 -5.97
C HIS A 99 -4.14 5.66 -5.92
N ILE A 100 -3.74 5.11 -7.06
CA ILE A 100 -3.46 3.68 -7.26
C ILE A 100 -2.11 3.59 -7.99
N ASP A 101 -1.30 2.61 -7.65
CA ASP A 101 -0.03 2.38 -8.32
C ASP A 101 -0.10 1.19 -9.29
N GLU A 102 0.40 1.37 -10.51
CA GLU A 102 0.81 0.24 -11.34
C GLU A 102 2.07 -0.40 -10.74
N HIS A 103 2.16 -1.72 -10.80
CA HIS A 103 3.26 -2.48 -10.23
C HIS A 103 3.83 -3.46 -11.27
N GLN A 104 4.74 -2.96 -12.08
CA GLN A 104 5.45 -3.76 -13.09
C GLN A 104 6.78 -4.24 -12.52
N ARG A 105 6.80 -5.47 -12.00
CA ARG A 105 7.99 -6.07 -11.44
C ARG A 105 8.01 -7.57 -11.71
N ASP A 106 9.19 -8.11 -11.97
CA ASP A 106 9.44 -9.55 -12.10
C ASP A 106 8.54 -10.25 -13.15
N GLY A 107 8.16 -9.53 -14.21
CA GLY A 107 7.30 -10.04 -15.28
C GLY A 107 5.80 -9.93 -14.99
N HIS A 108 5.42 -9.34 -13.88
CA HIS A 108 4.03 -9.06 -13.52
C HIS A 108 3.58 -7.68 -14.00
N ASN A 109 2.37 -7.61 -14.53
CA ASN A 109 1.67 -6.38 -14.89
C ASN A 109 0.53 -6.16 -13.89
N ALA A 110 0.90 -5.74 -12.68
CA ALA A 110 0.05 -5.75 -11.51
C ALA A 110 -0.40 -4.35 -11.10
N ILE A 111 -1.42 -4.32 -10.28
CA ILE A 111 -1.92 -3.13 -9.58
C ILE A 111 -1.61 -3.29 -8.09
N ARG A 112 -1.07 -2.25 -7.48
CA ARG A 112 -0.85 -2.16 -6.04
C ARG A 112 -1.81 -1.17 -5.41
N VAL A 113 -2.51 -1.62 -4.40
CA VAL A 113 -3.41 -0.80 -3.59
C VAL A 113 -2.88 -0.74 -2.17
N SER A 114 -2.74 0.46 -1.64
CA SER A 114 -2.33 0.71 -0.26
C SER A 114 -3.52 1.23 0.53
N THR A 115 -3.87 0.54 1.62
CA THR A 115 -4.91 0.94 2.55
C THR A 115 -4.33 1.32 3.89
N HIS A 116 -4.89 2.34 4.53
CA HIS A 116 -4.45 2.83 5.84
C HIS A 116 -5.64 3.10 6.76
N VAL A 117 -5.39 3.46 8.02
CA VAL A 117 -6.40 3.64 9.07
C VAL A 117 -7.53 4.60 8.70
N TYR A 118 -7.27 5.57 7.86
CA TYR A 118 -8.23 6.59 7.43
C TYR A 118 -9.11 6.16 6.25
N ASN A 119 -8.81 5.04 5.60
CA ASN A 119 -9.64 4.54 4.51
C ASN A 119 -10.91 3.86 5.02
N THR A 120 -11.90 3.80 4.15
CA THR A 120 -13.21 3.19 4.41
C THR A 120 -13.48 2.02 3.46
N THR A 121 -14.38 1.13 3.84
CA THR A 121 -14.84 0.05 2.95
C THR A 121 -15.57 0.58 1.72
N ALA A 122 -16.27 1.72 1.83
CA ALA A 122 -16.93 2.35 0.68
C ALA A 122 -15.94 2.86 -0.38
N GLU A 123 -14.74 3.28 0.02
CA GLU A 123 -13.66 3.62 -0.94
C GLU A 123 -13.13 2.38 -1.64
N ILE A 124 -12.99 1.28 -0.91
CA ILE A 124 -12.61 -0.02 -1.47
C ILE A 124 -13.67 -0.50 -2.47
N ASP A 125 -14.96 -0.37 -2.14
CA ASP A 125 -16.05 -0.76 -3.04
C ASP A 125 -16.01 0.05 -4.34
N ARG A 126 -15.79 1.37 -4.27
CA ARG A 126 -15.62 2.22 -5.47
C ARG A 126 -14.44 1.77 -6.33
N LEU A 127 -13.32 1.41 -5.70
CA LEU A 127 -12.15 0.89 -6.40
C LEU A 127 -12.48 -0.41 -7.15
N VAL A 128 -13.15 -1.35 -6.49
CA VAL A 128 -13.55 -2.63 -7.09
C VAL A 128 -14.55 -2.41 -8.21
N ASP A 129 -15.48 -1.47 -8.07
CA ASP A 129 -16.43 -1.13 -9.13
C ASP A 129 -15.73 -0.45 -10.32
N ALA A 130 -14.74 0.40 -10.10
CA ALA A 130 -13.89 0.95 -11.16
C ALA A 130 -13.14 -0.17 -11.90
N LEU A 131 -12.59 -1.15 -11.17
CA LEU A 131 -11.88 -2.30 -11.75
C LEU A 131 -12.78 -3.17 -12.63
N LYS A 132 -14.08 -3.25 -12.37
CA LYS A 132 -15.05 -3.96 -13.22
C LYS A 132 -15.34 -3.24 -14.54
N THR A 133 -15.05 -1.95 -14.59
CA THR A 133 -15.37 -1.08 -15.74
C THR A 133 -14.25 -1.08 -16.79
N VAL A 134 -13.02 -1.38 -16.37
CA VAL A 134 -11.81 -1.38 -17.21
C VAL A 134 -11.39 -2.74 -17.73
#